data_ed6cfa88b383d9d024fbf1d0e83b6845
#
_entry.id   ed6cfa88b383d9d024fbf1d0e83b6845
#
_cell.length_a   1.000
_cell.length_b   1.000
_cell.length_c   1.000
_cell.angle_alpha   90.00
_cell.angle_beta   90.00
_cell.angle_gamma   90.00
#
_symmetry.space_group_name_H-M   'P 1'
#
loop_
_entity.id
_entity.type
_entity.pdbx_description
1 polymer ?
#
loop_
_entity_poly.entity_id
_entity_poly.type
_entity_poly.pdbx_seq_one_letter_code
_entity_poly.pdbx_strand_id
1 'polypeptide(L)'
;DVVGHLIHGEKTDWMTRAKIILQHGESRPFDPYDRYAQYQAGKGKTIAQLLDEFEALRRSNIETLRGLKLSEPDLDRRGTHQALGTVTMRQLLATWVTHDLNHVAQICKAMAFQYREEVGAWLRYVSILKPPSPAD
;
A
#
# COMPACT_ATOMS: atom_id res chain seq x y z
N ASP A 1 -12.97 -2.62 2.58
CA ASP A 1 -12.19 -1.40 2.81
C ASP A 1 -10.71 -1.53 2.42
N VAL A 2 -10.04 -2.69 2.64
CA VAL A 2 -8.61 -2.85 2.31
C VAL A 2 -8.35 -2.63 0.81
N VAL A 3 -9.13 -3.24 -0.08
CA VAL A 3 -8.95 -3.06 -1.53
C VAL A 3 -9.17 -1.61 -1.95
N GLY A 4 -10.17 -0.93 -1.39
CA GLY A 4 -10.39 0.51 -1.63
C GLY A 4 -9.21 1.38 -1.20
N HIS A 5 -8.56 1.02 -0.09
CA HIS A 5 -7.33 1.67 0.37
C HIS A 5 -6.16 1.46 -0.62
N LEU A 6 -5.98 0.23 -1.10
CA LEU A 6 -4.97 -0.07 -2.12
C LEU A 6 -5.21 0.72 -3.41
N ILE A 7 -6.46 0.77 -3.91
CA ILE A 7 -6.85 1.59 -5.06
C ILE A 7 -6.49 3.06 -4.85
N HIS A 8 -6.78 3.60 -3.67
CA HIS A 8 -6.48 4.99 -3.35
C HIS A 8 -4.97 5.25 -3.39
N GLY A 9 -4.16 4.35 -2.82
CA GLY A 9 -2.70 4.41 -2.89
C GLY A 9 -2.17 4.39 -4.34
N GLU A 10 -2.76 3.54 -5.21
CA GLU A 10 -2.41 3.52 -6.63
C GLU A 10 -2.69 4.84 -7.35
N LYS A 11 -3.76 5.53 -6.99
CA LYS A 11 -4.16 6.79 -7.62
C LYS A 11 -3.37 7.99 -7.14
N THR A 12 -3.05 8.04 -5.85
CA THR A 12 -2.62 9.29 -5.22
C THR A 12 -1.24 9.25 -4.58
N ASP A 13 -0.69 8.06 -4.36
CA ASP A 13 0.49 7.91 -3.52
C ASP A 13 1.76 7.54 -4.33
N TRP A 14 1.90 6.31 -4.74
CA TRP A 14 3.16 5.74 -5.20
C TRP A 14 3.79 6.47 -6.39
N MET A 15 3.12 6.48 -7.53
CA MET A 15 3.65 7.11 -8.74
C MET A 15 3.61 8.63 -8.67
N THR A 16 2.66 9.21 -7.93
CA THR A 16 2.61 10.66 -7.69
C THR A 16 3.83 11.12 -6.91
N ARG A 17 4.17 10.44 -5.82
CA ARG A 17 5.36 10.74 -5.02
C ARG A 17 6.66 10.48 -5.78
N ALA A 18 6.74 9.37 -6.54
CA ALA A 18 7.90 9.10 -7.38
C ALA A 18 8.17 10.23 -8.38
N LYS A 19 7.12 10.74 -9.02
CA LYS A 19 7.23 11.89 -9.95
C LYS A 19 7.67 13.16 -9.22
N ILE A 20 7.14 13.43 -8.03
CA ILE A 20 7.58 14.59 -7.21
C ILE A 20 9.06 14.49 -6.88
N ILE A 21 9.56 13.32 -6.46
CA ILE A 21 11.00 13.11 -6.21
C ILE A 21 11.82 13.40 -7.45
N LEU A 22 11.42 12.89 -8.61
CA LEU A 22 12.17 13.07 -9.85
C LEU A 22 12.16 14.51 -10.37
N GLN A 23 11.05 15.22 -10.20
CA GLN A 23 10.86 16.55 -10.78
C GLN A 23 11.28 17.67 -9.84
N HIS A 24 11.09 17.51 -8.53
CA HIS A 24 11.19 18.57 -7.55
C HIS A 24 12.18 18.26 -6.40
N GLY A 25 12.55 17.00 -6.22
CA GLY A 25 13.37 16.61 -5.08
C GLY A 25 12.73 17.02 -3.73
N GLU A 26 13.53 17.60 -2.85
CA GLU A 26 13.07 18.05 -1.53
C GLU A 26 12.36 19.42 -1.55
N SER A 27 12.39 20.15 -2.68
CA SER A 27 11.82 21.51 -2.78
C SER A 27 10.28 21.52 -2.74
N ARG A 28 9.64 20.39 -3.09
CA ARG A 28 8.18 20.23 -3.02
C ARG A 28 7.84 19.03 -2.10
N PRO A 29 7.29 19.25 -0.91
CA PRO A 29 6.77 18.18 -0.07
C PRO A 29 5.66 17.37 -0.76
N PHE A 30 5.51 16.11 -0.35
CA PHE A 30 4.39 15.28 -0.82
C PHE A 30 3.07 15.86 -0.32
N ASP A 31 2.02 15.70 -1.14
CA ASP A 31 0.68 16.07 -0.74
C ASP A 31 0.20 15.20 0.45
N PRO A 32 -0.61 15.74 1.36
CA PRO A 32 -1.18 14.97 2.46
C PRO A 32 -2.02 13.80 1.94
N TYR A 33 -1.88 12.63 2.59
CA TYR A 33 -2.70 11.48 2.27
C TYR A 33 -4.10 11.62 2.88
N ASP A 34 -5.13 11.63 2.03
CA ASP A 34 -6.52 11.64 2.46
C ASP A 34 -6.99 10.22 2.82
N ARG A 35 -7.04 9.93 4.12
CA ARG A 35 -7.46 8.61 4.64
C ARG A 35 -8.94 8.27 4.40
N TYR A 36 -9.76 9.26 4.09
CA TYR A 36 -11.21 9.10 3.97
C TYR A 36 -11.69 9.00 2.53
N ALA A 37 -10.94 9.49 1.56
CA ALA A 37 -11.30 9.48 0.13
C ALA A 37 -11.63 8.08 -0.39
N GLN A 38 -10.97 7.04 0.11
CA GLN A 38 -11.20 5.64 -0.27
C GLN A 38 -12.64 5.17 -0.01
N TYR A 39 -13.30 5.65 1.06
CA TYR A 39 -14.65 5.22 1.40
C TYR A 39 -15.69 5.72 0.39
N GLN A 40 -15.47 6.91 -0.16
CA GLN A 40 -16.35 7.47 -1.18
C GLN A 40 -16.12 6.78 -2.54
N ALA A 41 -14.86 6.54 -2.90
CA ALA A 41 -14.49 5.92 -4.18
C ALA A 41 -14.96 4.47 -4.32
N GLY A 42 -15.08 3.74 -3.20
CA GLY A 42 -15.53 2.35 -3.16
C GLY A 42 -17.04 2.16 -2.99
N LYS A 43 -17.79 3.24 -2.71
CA LYS A 43 -19.20 3.15 -2.40
C LYS A 43 -20.02 2.55 -3.54
N GLY A 44 -20.79 1.49 -3.24
CA GLY A 44 -21.67 0.82 -4.21
C GLY A 44 -20.97 -0.15 -5.17
N LYS A 45 -19.65 -0.31 -5.09
CA LYS A 45 -18.90 -1.28 -5.91
C LYS A 45 -18.87 -2.66 -5.26
N THR A 46 -18.96 -3.70 -6.07
CA THR A 46 -18.69 -5.08 -5.64
C THR A 46 -17.20 -5.31 -5.43
N ILE A 47 -16.84 -6.37 -4.71
CA ILE A 47 -15.42 -6.75 -4.53
C ILE A 47 -14.75 -7.06 -5.87
N ALA A 48 -15.45 -7.72 -6.80
CA ALA A 48 -14.93 -7.99 -8.14
C ALA A 48 -14.58 -6.70 -8.87
N GLN A 49 -15.48 -5.71 -8.89
CA GLN A 49 -15.22 -4.40 -9.51
C GLN A 49 -14.05 -3.66 -8.88
N LEU A 50 -13.89 -3.76 -7.55
CA LEU A 50 -12.73 -3.16 -6.86
C LEU A 50 -11.42 -3.87 -7.24
N LEU A 51 -11.43 -5.19 -7.37
CA LEU A 51 -10.25 -5.95 -7.78
C LEU A 51 -9.86 -5.65 -9.23
N ASP A 52 -10.83 -5.57 -10.15
CA ASP A 52 -10.58 -5.20 -11.54
C ASP A 52 -9.98 -3.78 -11.64
N GLU A 53 -10.51 -2.82 -10.87
CA GLU A 53 -9.98 -1.46 -10.82
C GLU A 53 -8.56 -1.43 -10.25
N PHE A 54 -8.30 -2.16 -9.17
CA PHE A 54 -6.95 -2.27 -8.60
C PHE A 54 -5.96 -2.86 -9.59
N GLU A 55 -6.33 -3.97 -10.27
CA GLU A 55 -5.46 -4.60 -11.27
C GLU A 55 -5.10 -3.64 -12.40
N ALA A 56 -6.09 -2.94 -12.94
CA ALA A 56 -5.87 -1.99 -14.03
C ALA A 56 -4.92 -0.85 -13.62
N LEU A 57 -5.12 -0.26 -12.44
CA LEU A 57 -4.26 0.81 -11.91
C LEU A 57 -2.84 0.32 -11.63
N ARG A 58 -2.71 -0.84 -10.97
CA ARG A 58 -1.42 -1.45 -10.66
C ARG A 58 -0.64 -1.73 -11.94
N ARG A 59 -1.25 -2.35 -12.93
CA ARG A 59 -0.64 -2.64 -14.23
C ARG A 59 -0.10 -1.36 -14.87
N SER A 60 -0.93 -0.32 -14.96
CA SER A 60 -0.54 0.98 -15.52
C SER A 60 0.61 1.62 -14.74
N ASN A 61 0.57 1.60 -13.41
CA ASN A 61 1.63 2.15 -12.58
C ASN A 61 2.95 1.39 -12.71
N ILE A 62 2.92 0.06 -12.77
CA ILE A 62 4.13 -0.76 -12.99
C ILE A 62 4.72 -0.51 -14.38
N GLU A 63 3.89 -0.40 -15.42
CA GLU A 63 4.35 -0.04 -16.76
C GLU A 63 5.01 1.35 -16.78
N THR A 64 4.38 2.33 -16.13
CA THR A 64 4.95 3.68 -15.97
C THR A 64 6.28 3.63 -15.23
N LEU A 65 6.36 2.92 -14.11
CA LEU A 65 7.60 2.77 -13.32
C LEU A 65 8.72 2.15 -14.17
N ARG A 66 8.44 1.08 -14.89
CA ARG A 66 9.40 0.43 -15.79
C ARG A 66 9.89 1.38 -16.87
N GLY A 67 8.98 2.20 -17.43
CA GLY A 67 9.28 3.22 -18.42
C GLY A 67 10.23 4.32 -17.95
N LEU A 68 10.29 4.57 -16.65
CA LEU A 68 11.21 5.55 -16.06
C LEU A 68 12.68 5.11 -16.14
N LYS A 69 12.96 3.81 -16.28
CA LYS A 69 14.32 3.24 -16.38
C LYS A 69 15.27 3.79 -15.30
N LEU A 70 14.79 3.81 -14.05
CA LEU A 70 15.54 4.38 -12.92
C LEU A 70 16.92 3.74 -12.80
N SER A 71 17.94 4.60 -12.69
CA SER A 71 19.32 4.21 -12.38
C SER A 71 19.56 4.13 -10.87
N GLU A 72 20.70 3.57 -10.45
CA GLU A 72 21.08 3.57 -9.03
C GLU A 72 21.11 4.99 -8.42
N PRO A 73 21.70 6.02 -9.08
CA PRO A 73 21.59 7.39 -8.58
C PRO A 73 20.16 7.92 -8.44
N ASP A 74 19.22 7.50 -9.31
CA ASP A 74 17.81 7.93 -9.20
C ASP A 74 17.15 7.34 -7.97
N LEU A 75 17.54 6.13 -7.55
CA LEU A 75 17.03 5.50 -6.34
C LEU A 75 17.46 6.22 -5.06
N ASP A 76 18.56 6.95 -5.09
CA ASP A 76 19.07 7.74 -3.95
C ASP A 76 18.51 9.19 -3.92
N ARG A 77 17.75 9.58 -4.93
CA ARG A 77 17.09 10.89 -4.97
C ARG A 77 16.11 11.04 -3.83
N ARG A 78 16.06 12.24 -3.27
CA ARG A 78 15.32 12.55 -2.06
C ARG A 78 14.02 13.29 -2.35
N GLY A 79 13.04 13.09 -1.48
CA GLY A 79 11.83 13.89 -1.39
C GLY A 79 11.51 14.20 0.07
N THR A 80 10.50 15.04 0.31
CA THR A 80 10.08 15.45 1.64
C THR A 80 8.70 14.91 1.96
N HIS A 81 8.62 14.00 2.96
CA HIS A 81 7.36 13.55 3.52
C HIS A 81 6.99 14.42 4.72
N GLN A 82 5.75 14.91 4.81
CA GLN A 82 5.34 15.88 5.83
C GLN A 82 5.58 15.39 7.27
N ALA A 83 5.35 14.12 7.55
CA ALA A 83 5.49 13.56 8.90
C ALA A 83 6.84 12.86 9.15
N LEU A 84 7.52 12.36 8.09
CA LEU A 84 8.74 11.55 8.22
C LEU A 84 10.01 12.33 7.87
N GLY A 85 9.88 13.56 7.31
CA GLY A 85 11.01 14.31 6.82
C GLY A 85 11.54 13.76 5.50
N THR A 86 12.88 13.76 5.33
CA THR A 86 13.53 13.31 4.11
C THR A 86 13.39 11.81 3.91
N VAL A 87 12.95 11.40 2.71
CA VAL A 87 12.85 10.02 2.25
C VAL A 87 13.49 9.87 0.88
N THR A 88 13.90 8.66 0.50
CA THR A 88 14.48 8.39 -0.82
C THR A 88 13.52 7.67 -1.75
N MET A 89 13.79 7.69 -3.06
CA MET A 89 13.06 6.89 -4.04
C MET A 89 13.11 5.40 -3.69
N ARG A 90 14.28 4.89 -3.30
CA ARG A 90 14.47 3.50 -2.87
C ARG A 90 13.53 3.13 -1.71
N GLN A 91 13.45 4.00 -0.70
CA GLN A 91 12.54 3.80 0.43
C GLN A 91 11.08 3.83 0.01
N LEU A 92 10.69 4.74 -0.87
CA LEU A 92 9.32 4.80 -1.40
C LEU A 92 8.93 3.49 -2.11
N LEU A 93 9.78 2.99 -3.01
CA LEU A 93 9.50 1.76 -3.75
C LEU A 93 9.49 0.52 -2.85
N ALA A 94 10.41 0.43 -1.89
CA ALA A 94 10.42 -0.63 -0.89
C ALA A 94 9.16 -0.58 0.00
N THR A 95 8.72 0.63 0.35
CA THR A 95 7.49 0.83 1.12
C THR A 95 6.27 0.36 0.34
N TRP A 96 6.20 0.63 -0.98
CA TRP A 96 5.11 0.15 -1.82
C TRP A 96 4.95 -1.37 -1.73
N VAL A 97 6.05 -2.12 -1.89
CA VAL A 97 6.04 -3.59 -1.77
C VAL A 97 5.61 -4.04 -0.37
N THR A 98 6.22 -3.48 0.67
CA THR A 98 5.94 -3.90 2.06
C THR A 98 4.54 -3.50 2.52
N HIS A 99 4.00 -2.39 2.01
CA HIS A 99 2.63 -1.96 2.22
C HIS A 99 1.62 -2.98 1.65
N ASP A 100 1.86 -3.48 0.44
CA ASP A 100 1.03 -4.54 -0.15
C ASP A 100 1.05 -5.80 0.71
N LEU A 101 2.24 -6.25 1.14
CA LEU A 101 2.38 -7.43 1.99
C LEU A 101 1.65 -7.26 3.33
N ASN A 102 1.71 -6.06 3.92
CA ASN A 102 0.95 -5.74 5.13
C ASN A 102 -0.57 -5.89 4.91
N HIS A 103 -1.08 -5.41 3.78
CA HIS A 103 -2.50 -5.53 3.44
C HIS A 103 -2.91 -6.96 3.07
N VAL A 104 -2.05 -7.72 2.41
CA VAL A 104 -2.25 -9.16 2.19
C VAL A 104 -2.37 -9.89 3.53
N ALA A 105 -1.51 -9.58 4.50
CA ALA A 105 -1.61 -10.15 5.84
C ALA A 105 -2.93 -9.79 6.55
N GLN A 106 -3.40 -8.55 6.40
CA GLN A 106 -4.70 -8.13 6.93
C GLN A 106 -5.87 -8.90 6.30
N ILE A 107 -5.84 -9.10 4.98
CA ILE A 107 -6.86 -9.88 4.25
C ILE A 107 -6.84 -11.33 4.74
N CYS A 108 -5.66 -11.96 4.80
CA CYS A 108 -5.51 -13.33 5.29
C CYS A 108 -6.06 -13.48 6.71
N LYS A 109 -5.75 -12.53 7.59
CA LYS A 109 -6.27 -12.52 8.97
C LYS A 109 -7.79 -12.39 9.01
N ALA A 110 -8.37 -11.50 8.21
CA ALA A 110 -9.82 -11.33 8.12
C ALA A 110 -10.53 -12.58 7.59
N MET A 111 -9.93 -13.26 6.60
CA MET A 111 -10.45 -14.54 6.08
C MET A 111 -10.37 -15.65 7.13
N ALA A 112 -9.24 -15.79 7.79
CA ALA A 112 -9.04 -16.79 8.84
C ALA A 112 -10.03 -16.57 10.01
N PHE A 113 -10.32 -15.33 10.35
CA PHE A 113 -11.22 -14.98 11.43
C PHE A 113 -12.66 -15.49 11.23
N GLN A 114 -13.08 -15.71 9.98
CA GLN A 114 -14.40 -16.31 9.68
C GLN A 114 -14.54 -17.73 10.23
N TYR A 115 -13.44 -18.44 10.41
CA TYR A 115 -13.38 -19.83 10.86
C TYR A 115 -13.00 -19.98 12.33
N ARG A 116 -12.93 -18.90 13.09
CA ARG A 116 -12.37 -18.91 14.45
C ARG A 116 -13.12 -19.84 15.42
N GLU A 117 -14.44 -20.04 15.22
CA GLU A 117 -15.25 -20.93 16.06
C GLU A 117 -15.06 -22.40 15.64
N GLU A 118 -15.01 -22.64 14.33
CA GLU A 118 -14.90 -23.99 13.75
C GLU A 118 -13.51 -24.59 13.97
N VAL A 119 -12.48 -23.76 14.13
CA VAL A 119 -11.10 -24.22 14.41
C VAL A 119 -11.02 -24.99 15.74
N GLY A 120 -11.86 -24.67 16.74
CA GLY A 120 -11.94 -25.37 18.00
C GLY A 120 -10.58 -25.55 18.69
N ALA A 121 -10.27 -26.80 19.10
CA ALA A 121 -9.01 -27.10 19.80
C ALA A 121 -7.74 -26.83 18.96
N TRP A 122 -7.83 -26.78 17.65
CA TRP A 122 -6.71 -26.48 16.76
C TRP A 122 -6.24 -25.04 16.85
N LEU A 123 -7.01 -24.11 17.45
CA LEU A 123 -6.62 -22.73 17.67
C LEU A 123 -5.24 -22.59 18.32
N ARG A 124 -4.85 -23.58 19.13
CA ARG A 124 -3.51 -23.63 19.76
C ARG A 124 -2.37 -23.53 18.73
N TYR A 125 -2.57 -24.09 17.52
CA TYR A 125 -1.54 -24.20 16.49
C TYR A 125 -1.71 -23.18 15.35
N VAL A 126 -2.79 -22.41 15.33
CA VAL A 126 -3.12 -21.46 14.25
C VAL A 126 -2.76 -20.04 14.70
N SER A 127 -1.52 -19.64 14.41
CA SER A 127 -0.97 -18.35 14.86
C SER A 127 -1.71 -17.12 14.31
N ILE A 128 -2.24 -17.20 13.09
CA ILE A 128 -2.95 -16.07 12.44
C ILE A 128 -4.20 -15.61 13.21
N LEU A 129 -4.79 -16.50 14.02
CA LEU A 129 -5.96 -16.22 14.86
C LEU A 129 -5.59 -15.73 16.27
N LYS A 130 -4.31 -15.74 16.61
CA LYS A 130 -3.86 -15.27 17.92
C LYS A 130 -3.74 -13.74 17.92
N PRO A 131 -4.00 -13.07 19.07
CA PRO A 131 -3.65 -11.67 19.20
C PRO A 131 -2.13 -11.51 18.98
N PRO A 132 -1.68 -10.34 18.49
CA PRO A 132 -0.26 -10.05 18.43
C PRO A 132 0.34 -10.21 19.82
N SER A 133 1.50 -10.89 19.91
CA SER A 133 2.26 -10.90 21.17
C SER A 133 2.57 -9.46 21.56
N PRO A 134 2.50 -9.12 22.87
CA PRO A 134 3.08 -7.87 23.31
C PRO A 134 4.52 -7.82 22.78
N ALA A 135 4.88 -6.71 22.15
CA ALA A 135 6.27 -6.52 21.71
C ALA A 135 7.19 -6.64 22.93
N ASP A 136 8.18 -7.54 22.84
CA ASP A 136 9.29 -7.61 23.80
C ASP A 136 10.13 -6.33 23.75
#